data_a0668f33916a665b7b6c1a953ecf90ce
#
_entry.id   a0668f33916a665b7b6c1a953ecf90ce
#
_cell.length_a   1.000
_cell.length_b   1.000
_cell.length_c   1.000
_cell.angle_alpha   90.00
_cell.angle_beta   90.00
_cell.angle_gamma   90.00
#
_symmetry.space_group_name_H-M   'P 1'
#
loop_
_entity.id
_entity.type
_entity.pdbx_description
1 polymer ?
#
loop_
_entity_poly.entity_id
_entity_poly.type
_entity_poly.pdbx_seq_one_letter_code
_entity_poly.pdbx_strand_id
1 'polypeptide(L)'
;MPGKSLLPYQRSWLVNELHEWEAAGLLQPGQAPAILDNYQSAESVSAEITSRIISALMSTAVALVVAGVLLLISFNWNALSDATKLIMIFGLIIATYLAAFSSRRRGQLPASNALFFLGAAFYGCGIMLISQMFQISGHAPDAFWWWAIGTLPLAVMLESVLLHALLAGLLAIWSGMEILGGFEAVAGGRWSFRFVSATALAMPLLVAPGFLLAVRTSKPRLLWIYVPLLTFWLSMQPVAWADLLNIPYFNSLFFICSLGGLLLLIAQSHQPRNAMSLPWRTCGVIMTGSCLLPLSFYDSHADLLGESVEVTQGMLWQAVSILVLTCCAFAAAFRWSAYAFPDYLRRQRFPMAINLLMALMALMACWERLAAEALLPTLLSNAVMLFFGIWLLLLGIREERGRPFAAGVLYVLLWTIIRYVDLFGEAGGMLGASALFFTAGGILFASAWYWKNYRNEVKA
;
A
#
# COMPACT_ATOMS: atom_id res chain seq x y z
N MET A 1 30.82 -14.94 8.36
CA MET A 1 29.44 -14.42 8.24
C MET A 1 29.55 -12.91 8.10
N PRO A 2 28.79 -12.22 7.23
CA PRO A 2 28.84 -10.77 7.20
C PRO A 2 28.38 -10.27 8.58
N GLY A 3 29.21 -9.42 9.22
CA GLY A 3 28.89 -8.85 10.53
C GLY A 3 27.58 -8.06 10.50
N LYS A 4 26.86 -8.02 11.62
CA LYS A 4 25.63 -7.25 11.73
C LYS A 4 25.89 -5.77 11.46
N SER A 5 25.11 -5.14 10.58
CA SER A 5 25.25 -3.71 10.27
C SER A 5 24.64 -2.86 11.39
N LEU A 6 25.39 -1.88 11.88
CA LEU A 6 24.93 -0.82 12.79
C LEU A 6 24.96 0.51 12.08
N LEU A 7 24.00 1.40 12.37
CA LEU A 7 24.09 2.79 11.95
C LEU A 7 25.22 3.50 12.72
N PRO A 8 25.89 4.54 12.14
CA PRO A 8 27.03 5.19 12.78
C PRO A 8 26.77 5.63 14.21
N TYR A 9 25.58 6.20 14.51
CA TYR A 9 25.22 6.64 15.85
C TYR A 9 24.99 5.44 16.81
N GLN A 10 24.50 4.31 16.32
CA GLN A 10 24.32 3.08 17.13
C GLN A 10 25.67 2.47 17.46
N ARG A 11 26.62 2.55 16.52
CA ARG A 11 27.98 2.06 16.77
C ARG A 11 28.70 2.92 17.80
N SER A 12 28.64 4.26 17.69
CA SER A 12 29.26 5.14 18.69
C SER A 12 28.64 4.95 20.07
N TRP A 13 27.32 4.79 20.14
CA TRP A 13 26.65 4.45 21.38
C TRP A 13 27.15 3.11 21.95
N LEU A 14 27.18 2.05 21.12
CA LEU A 14 27.63 0.73 21.56
C LEU A 14 29.09 0.76 22.05
N VAL A 15 29.96 1.48 21.37
CA VAL A 15 31.36 1.64 21.79
C VAL A 15 31.45 2.30 23.17
N ASN A 16 30.69 3.37 23.41
CA ASN A 16 30.66 4.04 24.70
C ASN A 16 30.12 3.12 25.82
N GLU A 17 29.00 2.43 25.56
CA GLU A 17 28.42 1.47 26.50
C GLU A 17 29.41 0.31 26.84
N LEU A 18 30.10 -0.23 25.84
CA LEU A 18 31.08 -1.28 26.07
C LEU A 18 32.25 -0.80 26.93
N HIS A 19 32.69 0.45 26.77
CA HIS A 19 33.72 1.06 27.63
C HIS A 19 33.21 1.27 29.07
N GLU A 20 31.95 1.71 29.23
CA GLU A 20 31.32 1.84 30.57
C GLU A 20 31.18 0.47 31.24
N TRP A 21 30.78 -0.56 30.52
CA TRP A 21 30.64 -1.93 31.07
C TRP A 21 32.00 -2.52 31.45
N GLU A 22 33.05 -2.27 30.69
CA GLU A 22 34.41 -2.67 31.03
C GLU A 22 34.92 -1.94 32.27
N ALA A 23 34.67 -0.62 32.37
CA ALA A 23 35.00 0.19 33.54
C ALA A 23 34.21 -0.22 34.80
N ALA A 24 32.95 -0.65 34.62
CA ALA A 24 32.11 -1.17 35.71
C ALA A 24 32.41 -2.62 36.10
N GLY A 25 33.39 -3.28 35.45
CA GLY A 25 33.76 -4.68 35.71
C GLY A 25 32.74 -5.72 35.23
N LEU A 26 31.76 -5.30 34.41
CA LEU A 26 30.75 -6.18 33.81
C LEU A 26 31.30 -6.99 32.61
N LEU A 27 32.37 -6.50 32.00
CA LEU A 27 33.11 -7.16 30.92
C LEU A 27 34.56 -7.39 31.35
N GLN A 28 35.12 -8.54 30.95
CA GLN A 28 36.55 -8.80 31.12
C GLN A 28 37.36 -7.97 30.12
N PRO A 29 38.60 -7.57 30.48
CA PRO A 29 39.47 -6.86 29.53
C PRO A 29 39.64 -7.64 28.22
N GLY A 30 39.40 -6.98 27.09
CA GLY A 30 39.46 -7.59 25.75
C GLY A 30 38.16 -8.19 25.22
N GLN A 31 37.07 -8.24 25.98
CA GLN A 31 35.76 -8.69 25.47
C GLN A 31 35.06 -7.63 24.63
N ALA A 32 35.27 -6.34 24.93
CA ALA A 32 34.68 -5.24 24.16
C ALA A 32 35.10 -5.30 22.68
N PRO A 33 36.37 -5.43 22.30
CA PRO A 33 36.76 -5.63 20.92
C PRO A 33 36.15 -6.89 20.27
N ALA A 34 36.11 -8.00 20.97
CA ALA A 34 35.53 -9.23 20.45
C ALA A 34 34.03 -9.13 20.17
N ILE A 35 33.30 -8.33 20.95
CA ILE A 35 31.89 -8.02 20.68
C ILE A 35 31.77 -7.14 19.43
N LEU A 36 32.63 -6.11 19.30
CA LEU A 36 32.63 -5.21 18.15
C LEU A 36 33.00 -5.90 16.83
N ASP A 37 33.81 -6.95 16.87
CA ASP A 37 34.17 -7.75 15.69
C ASP A 37 32.98 -8.53 15.09
N ASN A 38 31.91 -8.74 15.86
CA ASN A 38 30.66 -9.30 15.32
C ASN A 38 29.86 -8.29 14.49
N TYR A 39 30.25 -7.03 14.49
CA TYR A 39 29.61 -5.96 13.73
C TYR A 39 30.54 -5.45 12.61
N GLN A 40 29.94 -4.88 11.58
CA GLN A 40 30.73 -4.26 10.50
C GLN A 40 31.63 -3.14 11.05
N SER A 41 32.86 -3.04 10.54
CA SER A 41 33.78 -1.97 10.94
C SER A 41 33.20 -0.58 10.59
N ALA A 42 33.60 0.47 11.32
CA ALA A 42 33.16 1.83 11.03
C ALA A 42 33.57 2.26 9.61
N GLU A 43 34.74 1.82 9.15
CA GLU A 43 35.26 2.08 7.81
C GLU A 43 34.40 1.41 6.73
N SER A 44 33.98 0.16 6.92
CA SER A 44 33.12 -0.55 5.96
C SER A 44 31.73 0.07 5.87
N VAL A 45 31.16 0.54 6.98
CA VAL A 45 29.86 1.23 7.00
C VAL A 45 29.97 2.61 6.33
N SER A 46 31.02 3.37 6.63
CA SER A 46 31.26 4.67 5.98
C SER A 46 31.53 4.53 4.49
N ALA A 47 32.30 3.51 4.07
CA ALA A 47 32.52 3.21 2.66
C ALA A 47 31.23 2.81 1.94
N GLU A 48 30.36 2.04 2.58
CA GLU A 48 29.07 1.68 2.01
C GLU A 48 28.13 2.89 1.88
N ILE A 49 28.07 3.76 2.89
CA ILE A 49 27.29 5.01 2.84
C ILE A 49 27.83 5.93 1.72
N THR A 50 29.15 6.13 1.67
CA THR A 50 29.79 6.93 0.62
C THR A 50 29.51 6.37 -0.76
N SER A 51 29.63 5.06 -0.94
CA SER A 51 29.30 4.39 -2.21
C SER A 51 27.83 4.60 -2.61
N ARG A 52 26.88 4.54 -1.66
CA ARG A 52 25.45 4.82 -1.91
C ARG A 52 25.22 6.28 -2.30
N ILE A 53 25.86 7.22 -1.61
CA ILE A 53 25.76 8.66 -1.92
C ILE A 53 26.34 8.94 -3.32
N ILE A 54 27.51 8.41 -3.63
CA ILE A 54 28.12 8.55 -4.96
C ILE A 54 27.21 7.95 -6.04
N SER A 55 26.66 6.76 -5.80
CA SER A 55 25.74 6.13 -6.74
C SER A 55 24.46 6.96 -6.95
N ALA A 56 23.91 7.54 -5.89
CA ALA A 56 22.75 8.42 -5.99
C ALA A 56 23.07 9.71 -6.77
N LEU A 57 24.20 10.35 -6.48
CA LEU A 57 24.66 11.55 -7.20
C LEU A 57 24.91 11.25 -8.68
N MET A 58 25.60 10.14 -8.98
CA MET A 58 25.83 9.71 -10.37
C MET A 58 24.53 9.43 -11.11
N SER A 59 23.58 8.75 -10.47
CA SER A 59 22.26 8.48 -11.07
C SER A 59 21.50 9.77 -11.36
N THR A 60 21.53 10.73 -10.42
CA THR A 60 20.91 12.05 -10.60
C THR A 60 21.59 12.85 -11.70
N ALA A 61 22.93 12.86 -11.74
CA ALA A 61 23.68 13.52 -12.81
C ALA A 61 23.36 12.94 -14.19
N VAL A 62 23.31 11.62 -14.31
CA VAL A 62 22.92 10.93 -15.55
C VAL A 62 21.50 11.31 -15.95
N ALA A 63 20.56 11.33 -15.01
CA ALA A 63 19.18 11.72 -15.28
C ALA A 63 19.08 13.18 -15.78
N LEU A 64 19.82 14.11 -15.19
CA LEU A 64 19.86 15.51 -15.62
C LEU A 64 20.46 15.68 -17.01
N VAL A 65 21.57 14.99 -17.30
CA VAL A 65 22.20 15.01 -18.64
C VAL A 65 21.23 14.46 -19.68
N VAL A 66 20.57 13.36 -19.39
CA VAL A 66 19.56 12.76 -20.28
C VAL A 66 18.39 13.70 -20.50
N ALA A 67 17.89 14.34 -19.43
CA ALA A 67 16.83 15.35 -19.56
C ALA A 67 17.28 16.52 -20.45
N GLY A 68 18.52 16.99 -20.30
CA GLY A 68 19.10 18.04 -21.14
C GLY A 68 19.19 17.64 -22.62
N VAL A 69 19.62 16.42 -22.90
CA VAL A 69 19.66 15.86 -24.28
C VAL A 69 18.26 15.77 -24.86
N LEU A 70 17.28 15.28 -24.09
CA LEU A 70 15.88 15.19 -24.52
C LEU A 70 15.28 16.57 -24.82
N LEU A 71 15.61 17.59 -24.03
CA LEU A 71 15.19 18.98 -24.28
C LEU A 71 15.79 19.52 -25.58
N LEU A 72 17.07 19.28 -25.84
CA LEU A 72 17.72 19.68 -27.10
C LEU A 72 17.10 19.00 -28.32
N ILE A 73 16.82 17.70 -28.21
CA ILE A 73 16.13 16.94 -29.25
C ILE A 73 14.72 17.49 -29.46
N SER A 74 14.00 17.75 -28.37
CA SER A 74 12.64 18.32 -28.41
C SER A 74 12.59 19.69 -29.07
N PHE A 75 13.57 20.54 -28.81
CA PHE A 75 13.66 21.88 -29.42
C PHE A 75 13.78 21.83 -30.95
N ASN A 76 14.56 20.89 -31.47
CA ASN A 76 14.75 20.73 -32.93
C ASN A 76 13.86 19.63 -33.55
N TRP A 77 12.89 19.10 -32.79
CA TRP A 77 12.12 17.93 -33.17
C TRP A 77 11.43 18.05 -34.52
N ASN A 78 10.83 19.21 -34.79
CA ASN A 78 10.10 19.47 -36.02
C ASN A 78 10.98 19.61 -37.28
N ALA A 79 12.25 19.92 -37.11
CA ALA A 79 13.22 20.05 -38.19
C ALA A 79 13.83 18.69 -38.62
N LEU A 80 13.67 17.66 -37.80
CA LEU A 80 14.23 16.32 -38.07
C LEU A 80 13.30 15.49 -38.94
N SER A 81 13.88 14.71 -39.87
CA SER A 81 13.13 13.71 -40.65
C SER A 81 12.64 12.58 -39.72
N ASP A 82 11.54 11.93 -40.07
CA ASP A 82 10.96 10.85 -39.26
C ASP A 82 11.93 9.65 -39.14
N ALA A 83 12.68 9.35 -40.20
CA ALA A 83 13.73 8.34 -40.16
C ALA A 83 14.82 8.66 -39.14
N THR A 84 15.27 9.93 -39.10
CA THR A 84 16.26 10.39 -38.09
C THR A 84 15.74 10.24 -36.69
N LYS A 85 14.48 10.63 -36.44
CA LYS A 85 13.83 10.50 -35.12
C LYS A 85 13.77 9.04 -34.67
N LEU A 86 13.38 8.13 -35.56
CA LEU A 86 13.35 6.67 -35.25
C LEU A 86 14.73 6.13 -34.93
N ILE A 87 15.74 6.48 -35.73
CA ILE A 87 17.14 6.05 -35.51
C ILE A 87 17.61 6.55 -34.14
N MET A 88 17.31 7.79 -33.76
CA MET A 88 17.67 8.33 -32.45
C MET A 88 16.98 7.61 -31.30
N ILE A 89 15.67 7.36 -31.40
CA ILE A 89 14.89 6.64 -30.37
C ILE A 89 15.47 5.24 -30.16
N PHE A 90 15.53 4.43 -31.22
CA PHE A 90 16.03 3.06 -31.13
C PHE A 90 17.52 2.99 -30.78
N GLY A 91 18.34 3.90 -31.34
CA GLY A 91 19.75 4.00 -31.03
C GLY A 91 20.00 4.28 -29.54
N LEU A 92 19.23 5.19 -28.94
CA LEU A 92 19.33 5.52 -27.52
C LEU A 92 18.94 4.34 -26.62
N ILE A 93 17.84 3.64 -26.97
CA ILE A 93 17.39 2.45 -26.24
C ILE A 93 18.47 1.36 -26.31
N ILE A 94 18.97 1.04 -27.50
CA ILE A 94 19.98 0.00 -27.72
C ILE A 94 21.28 0.36 -27.00
N ALA A 95 21.76 1.59 -27.14
CA ALA A 95 23.00 2.05 -26.51
C ALA A 95 22.90 1.95 -24.96
N THR A 96 21.75 2.31 -24.41
CA THR A 96 21.51 2.24 -22.95
C THR A 96 21.51 0.80 -22.47
N TYR A 97 20.87 -0.14 -23.18
CA TYR A 97 20.88 -1.55 -22.80
C TYR A 97 22.27 -2.19 -22.98
N LEU A 98 23.01 -1.85 -24.03
CA LEU A 98 24.39 -2.31 -24.21
C LEU A 98 25.30 -1.81 -23.06
N ALA A 99 25.16 -0.55 -22.66
CA ALA A 99 25.87 0.01 -21.53
C ALA A 99 25.48 -0.68 -20.21
N ALA A 100 24.19 -1.00 -20.02
CA ALA A 100 23.68 -1.73 -18.86
C ALA A 100 24.28 -3.15 -18.77
N PHE A 101 24.29 -3.90 -19.86
CA PHE A 101 24.92 -5.23 -19.93
C PHE A 101 26.43 -5.17 -19.71
N SER A 102 27.12 -4.18 -20.30
CA SER A 102 28.55 -3.98 -20.11
C SER A 102 28.87 -3.70 -18.63
N SER A 103 28.13 -2.80 -17.98
CA SER A 103 28.27 -2.51 -16.55
C SER A 103 28.02 -3.74 -15.69
N ARG A 104 27.04 -4.58 -16.05
CA ARG A 104 26.74 -5.84 -15.34
C ARG A 104 27.89 -6.83 -15.45
N ARG A 105 28.48 -6.99 -16.63
CA ARG A 105 29.65 -7.85 -16.87
C ARG A 105 30.87 -7.38 -16.07
N ARG A 106 31.00 -6.09 -15.82
CA ARG A 106 32.06 -5.50 -14.99
C ARG A 106 31.78 -5.58 -13.49
N GLY A 107 30.66 -6.21 -13.06
CA GLY A 107 30.28 -6.32 -11.66
C GLY A 107 29.69 -5.05 -11.05
N GLN A 108 29.44 -4.01 -11.81
CA GLN A 108 28.87 -2.74 -11.36
C GLN A 108 27.34 -2.82 -11.28
N LEU A 109 26.82 -3.63 -10.37
CA LEU A 109 25.38 -3.92 -10.23
C LEU A 109 24.51 -2.65 -10.04
N PRO A 110 24.87 -1.65 -9.19
CA PRO A 110 24.05 -0.45 -9.04
C PRO A 110 23.92 0.36 -10.34
N ALA A 111 25.04 0.59 -11.02
CA ALA A 111 25.08 1.31 -12.31
C ALA A 111 24.29 0.55 -13.39
N SER A 112 24.48 -0.76 -13.46
CA SER A 112 23.73 -1.63 -14.36
C SER A 112 22.23 -1.54 -14.16
N ASN A 113 21.75 -1.63 -12.90
CA ASN A 113 20.33 -1.53 -12.60
C ASN A 113 19.74 -0.15 -12.94
N ALA A 114 20.49 0.92 -12.72
CA ALA A 114 20.09 2.27 -13.11
C ALA A 114 20.00 2.41 -14.63
N LEU A 115 20.95 1.85 -15.39
CA LEU A 115 20.92 1.87 -16.85
C LEU A 115 19.79 1.00 -17.44
N PHE A 116 19.49 -0.16 -16.84
CA PHE A 116 18.33 -0.94 -17.26
C PHE A 116 17.02 -0.20 -17.00
N PHE A 117 16.90 0.49 -15.86
CA PHE A 117 15.76 1.34 -15.58
C PHE A 117 15.62 2.47 -16.60
N LEU A 118 16.74 3.12 -16.93
CA LEU A 118 16.77 4.18 -17.94
C LEU A 118 16.38 3.67 -19.32
N GLY A 119 16.89 2.51 -19.72
CA GLY A 119 16.51 1.86 -20.98
C GLY A 119 15.02 1.53 -21.05
N ALA A 120 14.45 1.06 -19.94
CA ALA A 120 13.00 0.83 -19.83
C ALA A 120 12.20 2.15 -19.88
N ALA A 121 12.73 3.23 -19.32
CA ALA A 121 12.13 4.56 -19.43
C ALA A 121 12.16 5.07 -20.88
N PHE A 122 13.30 4.96 -21.57
CA PHE A 122 13.41 5.34 -22.99
C PHE A 122 12.51 4.50 -23.90
N TYR A 123 12.32 3.21 -23.59
CA TYR A 123 11.37 2.38 -24.31
C TYR A 123 9.95 2.95 -24.27
N GLY A 124 9.48 3.36 -23.08
CA GLY A 124 8.17 3.98 -22.93
C GLY A 124 8.07 5.35 -23.60
N CYS A 125 9.10 6.20 -23.44
CA CYS A 125 9.19 7.46 -24.17
C CYS A 125 9.14 7.24 -25.69
N GLY A 126 9.81 6.19 -26.17
CA GLY A 126 9.78 5.79 -27.58
C GLY A 126 8.37 5.45 -28.06
N ILE A 127 7.58 4.69 -27.30
CA ILE A 127 6.18 4.40 -27.61
C ILE A 127 5.39 5.69 -27.78
N MET A 128 5.50 6.62 -26.82
CA MET A 128 4.77 7.90 -26.84
C MET A 128 5.19 8.77 -28.04
N LEU A 129 6.50 8.89 -28.30
CA LEU A 129 7.02 9.69 -29.41
C LEU A 129 6.63 9.12 -30.76
N ILE A 130 6.69 7.81 -30.95
CA ILE A 130 6.27 7.14 -32.20
C ILE A 130 4.77 7.34 -32.42
N SER A 131 3.96 7.19 -31.37
CA SER A 131 2.52 7.44 -31.46
C SER A 131 2.21 8.88 -31.90
N GLN A 132 2.93 9.87 -31.37
CA GLN A 132 2.79 11.27 -31.77
C GLN A 132 3.26 11.53 -33.20
N MET A 133 4.41 10.97 -33.61
CA MET A 133 4.96 11.15 -34.97
C MET A 133 4.02 10.66 -36.05
N PHE A 134 3.45 9.48 -35.87
CA PHE A 134 2.55 8.85 -36.86
C PHE A 134 1.07 9.14 -36.59
N GLN A 135 0.77 10.05 -35.66
CA GLN A 135 -0.61 10.43 -35.30
C GLN A 135 -1.51 9.22 -35.07
N ILE A 136 -0.94 8.20 -34.39
CA ILE A 136 -1.67 6.98 -34.10
C ILE A 136 -2.77 7.32 -33.11
N SER A 137 -4.00 7.45 -33.62
CA SER A 137 -5.19 7.59 -32.80
C SER A 137 -5.55 6.23 -32.22
N GLY A 138 -5.23 6.03 -30.97
CA GLY A 138 -5.53 4.81 -30.23
C GLY A 138 -6.08 5.14 -28.85
N HIS A 139 -6.41 4.11 -28.12
CA HIS A 139 -6.82 4.22 -26.71
C HIS A 139 -5.58 4.61 -25.86
N ALA A 140 -5.61 5.82 -25.29
CA ALA A 140 -4.45 6.40 -24.63
C ALA A 140 -3.82 5.53 -23.52
N PRO A 141 -4.58 4.77 -22.70
CA PRO A 141 -4.02 3.85 -21.71
C PRO A 141 -3.18 2.72 -22.28
N ASP A 142 -3.40 2.29 -23.53
CA ASP A 142 -2.68 1.17 -24.14
C ASP A 142 -1.16 1.40 -24.22
N ALA A 143 -0.72 2.65 -24.31
CA ALA A 143 0.70 2.97 -24.29
C ALA A 143 1.39 2.54 -22.97
N PHE A 144 0.72 2.71 -21.83
CA PHE A 144 1.23 2.25 -20.54
C PHE A 144 1.22 0.72 -20.42
N TRP A 145 0.24 0.07 -21.03
CA TRP A 145 0.16 -1.38 -21.09
C TRP A 145 1.33 -1.99 -21.87
N TRP A 146 1.60 -1.50 -23.07
CA TRP A 146 2.72 -1.94 -23.88
C TRP A 146 4.07 -1.65 -23.21
N TRP A 147 4.16 -0.50 -22.53
CA TRP A 147 5.35 -0.18 -21.74
C TRP A 147 5.54 -1.17 -20.57
N ALA A 148 4.49 -1.53 -19.88
CA ALA A 148 4.52 -2.52 -18.81
C ALA A 148 4.94 -3.91 -19.32
N ILE A 149 4.40 -4.36 -20.47
CA ILE A 149 4.78 -5.63 -21.10
C ILE A 149 6.28 -5.68 -21.41
N GLY A 150 6.84 -4.62 -21.98
CA GLY A 150 8.28 -4.56 -22.29
C GLY A 150 9.17 -4.48 -21.04
N THR A 151 8.67 -3.92 -19.94
CA THR A 151 9.41 -3.79 -18.69
C THR A 151 9.38 -5.07 -17.85
N LEU A 152 8.32 -5.87 -17.93
CA LEU A 152 8.11 -7.06 -17.11
C LEU A 152 9.26 -8.09 -17.18
N PRO A 153 9.76 -8.52 -18.35
CA PRO A 153 10.85 -9.49 -18.41
C PRO A 153 12.11 -8.99 -17.70
N LEU A 154 12.45 -7.71 -17.88
CA LEU A 154 13.61 -7.09 -17.24
C LEU A 154 13.46 -7.02 -15.73
N ALA A 155 12.27 -6.65 -15.24
CA ALA A 155 11.98 -6.58 -13.81
C ALA A 155 12.19 -7.95 -13.14
N VAL A 156 11.64 -9.01 -13.74
CA VAL A 156 11.70 -10.38 -13.20
C VAL A 156 13.11 -10.97 -13.31
N MET A 157 13.79 -10.83 -14.45
CA MET A 157 15.11 -11.44 -14.69
C MET A 157 16.23 -10.75 -13.88
N LEU A 158 16.14 -9.44 -13.70
CA LEU A 158 17.14 -8.67 -12.98
C LEU A 158 16.85 -8.54 -11.49
N GLU A 159 15.66 -8.93 -11.05
CA GLU A 159 15.16 -8.79 -9.67
C GLU A 159 15.34 -7.38 -9.10
N SER A 160 15.31 -6.37 -9.98
CA SER A 160 15.59 -4.98 -9.63
C SER A 160 14.35 -4.31 -9.05
N VAL A 161 14.45 -3.82 -7.83
CA VAL A 161 13.37 -3.09 -7.14
C VAL A 161 12.89 -1.89 -7.95
N LEU A 162 13.80 -1.18 -8.64
CA LEU A 162 13.47 -0.01 -9.47
C LEU A 162 12.60 -0.40 -10.67
N LEU A 163 12.93 -1.51 -11.35
CA LEU A 163 12.13 -1.99 -12.49
C LEU A 163 10.77 -2.52 -12.05
N HIS A 164 10.71 -3.20 -10.90
CA HIS A 164 9.42 -3.61 -10.31
C HIS A 164 8.57 -2.39 -9.90
N ALA A 165 9.18 -1.33 -9.37
CA ALA A 165 8.48 -0.10 -9.04
C ALA A 165 7.95 0.62 -10.29
N LEU A 166 8.75 0.68 -11.36
CA LEU A 166 8.31 1.22 -12.65
C LEU A 166 7.13 0.42 -13.19
N LEU A 167 7.25 -0.91 -13.25
CA LEU A 167 6.18 -1.80 -13.69
C LEU A 167 4.88 -1.57 -12.90
N ALA A 168 4.98 -1.51 -11.58
CA ALA A 168 3.82 -1.27 -10.73
C ALA A 168 3.20 0.11 -10.94
N GLY A 169 4.01 1.15 -11.12
CA GLY A 169 3.55 2.50 -11.45
C GLY A 169 2.81 2.54 -12.79
N LEU A 170 3.37 1.90 -13.83
CA LEU A 170 2.74 1.79 -15.15
C LEU A 170 1.39 1.07 -15.09
N LEU A 171 1.34 -0.05 -14.37
CA LEU A 171 0.09 -0.82 -14.20
C LEU A 171 -0.95 -0.07 -13.36
N ALA A 172 -0.53 0.70 -12.35
CA ALA A 172 -1.43 1.54 -11.57
C ALA A 172 -2.03 2.67 -12.43
N ILE A 173 -1.19 3.35 -13.22
CA ILE A 173 -1.63 4.41 -14.14
C ILE A 173 -2.58 3.81 -15.19
N TRP A 174 -2.18 2.73 -15.85
CA TRP A 174 -3.01 2.07 -16.85
C TRP A 174 -4.36 1.65 -16.29
N SER A 175 -4.36 0.92 -15.15
CA SER A 175 -5.59 0.45 -14.50
C SER A 175 -6.47 1.61 -14.03
N GLY A 176 -5.88 2.67 -13.48
CA GLY A 176 -6.62 3.86 -13.08
C GLY A 176 -7.25 4.60 -14.27
N MET A 177 -6.51 4.75 -15.37
CA MET A 177 -7.03 5.39 -16.59
C MET A 177 -8.14 4.57 -17.24
N GLU A 178 -8.03 3.25 -17.27
CA GLU A 178 -9.05 2.34 -17.79
C GLU A 178 -10.36 2.44 -16.99
N ILE A 179 -10.26 2.45 -15.67
CA ILE A 179 -11.43 2.48 -14.77
C ILE A 179 -12.06 3.87 -14.72
N LEU A 180 -11.25 4.94 -14.72
CA LEU A 180 -11.74 6.34 -14.61
C LEU A 180 -12.12 6.97 -15.95
N GLY A 181 -12.03 6.26 -17.07
CA GLY A 181 -12.40 6.77 -18.39
C GLY A 181 -11.36 7.64 -19.08
N GLY A 182 -10.09 7.58 -18.62
CA GLY A 182 -8.95 8.27 -19.23
C GLY A 182 -8.62 9.62 -18.63
N PHE A 183 -7.50 10.20 -19.08
CA PHE A 183 -6.93 11.41 -18.52
C PHE A 183 -7.82 12.65 -18.72
N GLU A 184 -8.53 12.73 -19.83
CA GLU A 184 -9.44 13.85 -20.15
C GLU A 184 -10.65 13.88 -19.22
N ALA A 185 -11.17 12.71 -18.85
CA ALA A 185 -12.28 12.62 -17.90
C ALA A 185 -11.85 13.08 -16.50
N VAL A 186 -10.64 12.70 -16.07
CA VAL A 186 -10.08 13.11 -14.78
C VAL A 186 -9.76 14.61 -14.76
N ALA A 187 -9.11 15.13 -15.80
CA ALA A 187 -8.75 16.54 -15.89
C ALA A 187 -9.96 17.47 -16.05
N GLY A 188 -11.01 17.00 -16.72
CA GLY A 188 -12.25 17.75 -16.95
C GLY A 188 -13.25 17.70 -15.78
N GLY A 189 -12.93 17.07 -14.66
CA GLY A 189 -13.82 16.91 -13.50
C GLY A 189 -15.05 16.04 -13.78
N ARG A 190 -15.11 15.40 -14.94
CA ARG A 190 -16.16 14.46 -15.33
C ARG A 190 -15.73 13.05 -14.96
N TRP A 191 -15.91 12.70 -13.73
CA TRP A 191 -15.63 11.37 -13.22
C TRP A 191 -16.73 10.41 -13.66
N SER A 192 -16.52 9.72 -14.77
CA SER A 192 -17.35 8.59 -15.14
C SER A 192 -16.54 7.33 -14.91
N PHE A 193 -16.91 6.55 -13.90
CA PHE A 193 -16.38 5.22 -13.70
C PHE A 193 -16.87 4.34 -14.85
N ARG A 194 -16.04 4.08 -15.82
CA ARG A 194 -16.34 3.16 -16.92
C ARG A 194 -15.35 2.00 -16.86
N PHE A 195 -15.87 0.81 -16.80
CA PHE A 195 -15.09 -0.37 -17.11
C PHE A 195 -14.96 -0.45 -18.64
N VAL A 196 -13.94 0.18 -19.18
CA VAL A 196 -13.84 0.42 -20.62
C VAL A 196 -13.26 -0.80 -21.35
N SER A 197 -12.50 -1.65 -20.66
CA SER A 197 -11.78 -2.72 -21.33
C SER A 197 -11.68 -3.99 -20.48
N ALA A 198 -12.02 -5.13 -21.10
CA ALA A 198 -11.75 -6.45 -20.53
C ALA A 198 -10.25 -6.67 -20.19
N THR A 199 -9.36 -5.84 -20.79
CA THR A 199 -7.93 -5.90 -20.55
C THR A 199 -7.56 -5.43 -19.13
N ALA A 200 -8.39 -4.60 -18.47
CA ALA A 200 -8.20 -4.26 -17.06
C ALA A 200 -8.23 -5.48 -16.14
N LEU A 201 -8.95 -6.53 -16.52
CA LEU A 201 -8.94 -7.82 -15.83
C LEU A 201 -7.63 -8.58 -16.01
N ALA A 202 -6.87 -8.30 -17.07
CA ALA A 202 -5.59 -8.95 -17.34
C ALA A 202 -4.43 -8.40 -16.50
N MET A 203 -4.60 -7.28 -15.77
CA MET A 203 -3.58 -6.72 -14.89
C MET A 203 -2.96 -7.76 -13.93
N PRO A 204 -3.73 -8.64 -13.26
CA PRO A 204 -3.15 -9.67 -12.40
C PRO A 204 -2.14 -10.59 -13.11
N LEU A 205 -2.27 -10.82 -14.41
CA LEU A 205 -1.33 -11.63 -15.19
C LEU A 205 0.07 -10.99 -15.26
N LEU A 206 0.14 -9.65 -15.38
CA LEU A 206 1.41 -8.92 -15.37
C LEU A 206 1.97 -8.73 -13.96
N VAL A 207 1.12 -8.72 -12.95
CA VAL A 207 1.52 -8.62 -11.54
C VAL A 207 2.03 -9.96 -11.00
N ALA A 208 1.40 -11.08 -11.42
CA ALA A 208 1.67 -12.40 -10.87
C ALA A 208 3.16 -12.82 -10.90
N PRO A 209 3.94 -12.64 -11.98
CA PRO A 209 5.33 -13.06 -11.99
C PRO A 209 6.17 -12.36 -10.91
N GLY A 210 6.03 -11.04 -10.78
CA GLY A 210 6.76 -10.26 -9.77
C GLY A 210 6.29 -10.54 -8.34
N PHE A 211 4.98 -10.72 -8.14
CA PHE A 211 4.40 -11.09 -6.85
C PHE A 211 4.86 -12.49 -6.41
N LEU A 212 4.80 -13.47 -7.30
CA LEU A 212 5.29 -14.83 -7.02
C LEU A 212 6.79 -14.84 -6.73
N LEU A 213 7.58 -14.05 -7.45
CA LEU A 213 9.00 -13.86 -7.16
C LEU A 213 9.19 -13.30 -5.74
N ALA A 214 8.42 -12.27 -5.35
CA ALA A 214 8.49 -11.67 -4.01
C ALA A 214 8.21 -12.69 -2.90
N VAL A 215 7.18 -13.52 -3.09
CA VAL A 215 6.78 -14.56 -2.12
C VAL A 215 7.82 -15.69 -2.07
N ARG A 216 8.23 -16.23 -3.23
CA ARG A 216 9.19 -17.36 -3.30
C ARG A 216 10.57 -16.99 -2.77
N THR A 217 11.04 -15.78 -3.05
CA THR A 217 12.36 -15.30 -2.60
C THR A 217 12.32 -14.61 -1.25
N SER A 218 11.15 -14.53 -0.60
CA SER A 218 10.95 -13.88 0.70
C SER A 218 11.48 -12.44 0.74
N LYS A 219 11.25 -11.67 -0.33
CA LYS A 219 11.70 -10.27 -0.46
C LYS A 219 10.61 -9.29 -0.04
N PRO A 220 10.60 -8.77 1.20
CA PRO A 220 9.56 -7.86 1.68
C PRO A 220 9.50 -6.55 0.90
N ARG A 221 10.62 -6.08 0.33
CA ARG A 221 10.67 -4.87 -0.51
C ARG A 221 9.78 -4.97 -1.74
N LEU A 222 9.70 -6.13 -2.38
CA LEU A 222 8.83 -6.37 -3.53
C LEU A 222 7.36 -6.46 -3.10
N LEU A 223 7.06 -7.03 -1.93
CA LEU A 223 5.69 -7.05 -1.41
C LEU A 223 5.17 -5.63 -1.11
N TRP A 224 6.03 -4.69 -0.69
CA TRP A 224 5.67 -3.28 -0.54
C TRP A 224 5.27 -2.60 -1.86
N ILE A 225 5.64 -3.19 -3.00
CA ILE A 225 5.25 -2.72 -4.32
C ILE A 225 3.94 -3.40 -4.76
N TYR A 226 3.90 -4.73 -4.68
CA TYR A 226 2.80 -5.50 -5.28
C TYR A 226 1.54 -5.58 -4.42
N VAL A 227 1.67 -5.57 -3.09
CA VAL A 227 0.49 -5.61 -2.20
C VAL A 227 -0.36 -4.35 -2.34
N PRO A 228 0.18 -3.11 -2.28
CA PRO A 228 -0.60 -1.90 -2.53
C PRO A 228 -1.22 -1.87 -3.93
N LEU A 229 -0.48 -2.33 -4.96
CA LEU A 229 -0.96 -2.38 -6.33
C LEU A 229 -2.16 -3.32 -6.49
N LEU A 230 -2.06 -4.55 -5.96
CA LEU A 230 -3.18 -5.51 -5.96
C LEU A 230 -4.35 -5.00 -5.14
N THR A 231 -4.08 -4.36 -4.01
CA THR A 231 -5.08 -3.76 -3.14
C THR A 231 -5.84 -2.66 -3.87
N PHE A 232 -5.13 -1.76 -4.55
CA PHE A 232 -5.71 -0.72 -5.39
C PHE A 232 -6.60 -1.33 -6.49
N TRP A 233 -6.07 -2.28 -7.25
CA TRP A 233 -6.83 -2.94 -8.31
C TRP A 233 -8.09 -3.64 -7.80
N LEU A 234 -7.98 -4.41 -6.69
CA LEU A 234 -9.12 -5.09 -6.09
C LEU A 234 -10.18 -4.12 -5.57
N SER A 235 -9.76 -2.97 -5.02
CA SER A 235 -10.70 -1.97 -4.51
C SER A 235 -11.54 -1.30 -5.60
N MET A 236 -11.02 -1.25 -6.83
CA MET A 236 -11.72 -0.68 -7.98
C MET A 236 -12.68 -1.67 -8.65
N GLN A 237 -12.51 -2.99 -8.43
CA GLN A 237 -13.32 -4.00 -9.09
C GLN A 237 -14.83 -3.87 -8.85
N PRO A 238 -15.34 -3.60 -7.63
CA PRO A 238 -16.77 -3.47 -7.42
C PRO A 238 -17.42 -2.40 -8.30
N VAL A 239 -16.75 -1.25 -8.45
CA VAL A 239 -17.23 -0.15 -9.29
C VAL A 239 -17.18 -0.53 -10.77
N ALA A 240 -16.06 -1.12 -11.21
CA ALA A 240 -15.88 -1.55 -12.59
C ALA A 240 -16.93 -2.61 -13.01
N TRP A 241 -17.20 -3.57 -12.14
CA TRP A 241 -18.22 -4.60 -12.41
C TRP A 241 -19.64 -4.06 -12.36
N ALA A 242 -19.92 -3.10 -11.46
CA ALA A 242 -21.23 -2.45 -11.41
C ALA A 242 -21.54 -1.73 -12.73
N ASP A 243 -20.57 -0.98 -13.26
CA ASP A 243 -20.71 -0.29 -14.55
C ASP A 243 -20.85 -1.26 -15.72
N LEU A 244 -20.03 -2.32 -15.77
CA LEU A 244 -20.09 -3.34 -16.83
C LEU A 244 -21.43 -4.07 -16.89
N LEU A 245 -22.00 -4.36 -15.71
CA LEU A 245 -23.25 -5.12 -15.60
C LEU A 245 -24.49 -4.22 -15.56
N ASN A 246 -24.33 -2.89 -15.69
CA ASN A 246 -25.39 -1.89 -15.52
C ASN A 246 -26.16 -2.06 -14.21
N ILE A 247 -25.43 -2.38 -13.12
CA ILE A 247 -25.99 -2.51 -11.80
C ILE A 247 -26.17 -1.09 -11.23
N PRO A 248 -27.33 -0.75 -10.64
CA PRO A 248 -27.51 0.52 -9.96
C PRO A 248 -26.44 0.79 -8.93
N TYR A 249 -26.17 2.07 -8.67
CA TYR A 249 -25.16 2.49 -7.73
C TYR A 249 -25.29 1.76 -6.37
N PHE A 250 -24.18 1.34 -5.82
CA PHE A 250 -24.12 0.64 -4.55
C PHE A 250 -22.97 1.14 -3.67
N ASN A 251 -23.08 0.97 -2.38
CA ASN A 251 -22.06 1.39 -1.44
C ASN A 251 -20.86 0.42 -1.45
N SER A 252 -19.92 0.65 -2.37
CA SER A 252 -18.72 -0.18 -2.51
C SER A 252 -17.79 -0.14 -1.29
N LEU A 253 -17.98 0.83 -0.38
CA LEU A 253 -17.15 1.00 0.81
C LEU A 253 -17.22 -0.21 1.74
N PHE A 254 -18.38 -0.87 1.85
CA PHE A 254 -18.51 -2.11 2.63
C PHE A 254 -17.63 -3.24 2.08
N PHE A 255 -17.57 -3.38 0.75
CA PHE A 255 -16.71 -4.37 0.10
C PHE A 255 -15.23 -4.04 0.35
N ILE A 256 -14.83 -2.79 0.16
CA ILE A 256 -13.45 -2.34 0.33
C ILE A 256 -13.01 -2.50 1.81
N CYS A 257 -13.90 -2.20 2.76
CA CYS A 257 -13.64 -2.43 4.18
C CYS A 257 -13.43 -3.92 4.50
N SER A 258 -14.27 -4.79 3.92
CA SER A 258 -14.13 -6.25 4.07
C SER A 258 -12.84 -6.78 3.44
N LEU A 259 -12.43 -6.22 2.30
CA LEU A 259 -11.13 -6.52 1.68
C LEU A 259 -9.97 -6.10 2.59
N GLY A 260 -10.07 -4.94 3.25
CA GLY A 260 -9.12 -4.53 4.28
C GLY A 260 -9.01 -5.54 5.42
N GLY A 261 -10.14 -6.05 5.90
CA GLY A 261 -10.19 -7.13 6.89
C GLY A 261 -9.49 -8.41 6.43
N LEU A 262 -9.70 -8.81 5.17
CA LEU A 262 -9.00 -9.96 4.58
C LEU A 262 -7.48 -9.77 4.58
N LEU A 263 -6.98 -8.60 4.22
CA LEU A 263 -5.56 -8.29 4.24
C LEU A 263 -4.98 -8.36 5.67
N LEU A 264 -5.73 -7.92 6.68
CA LEU A 264 -5.34 -8.04 8.08
C LEU A 264 -5.24 -9.52 8.52
N LEU A 265 -6.15 -10.39 8.05
CA LEU A 265 -6.09 -11.83 8.31
C LEU A 265 -4.88 -12.48 7.63
N ILE A 266 -4.58 -12.12 6.38
CA ILE A 266 -3.37 -12.58 5.68
C ILE A 266 -2.11 -12.15 6.44
N ALA A 267 -2.07 -10.91 6.93
CA ALA A 267 -0.96 -10.41 7.72
C ALA A 267 -0.72 -11.22 8.99
N GLN A 268 -1.76 -11.74 9.60
CA GLN A 268 -1.65 -12.55 10.82
C GLN A 268 -1.24 -14.00 10.56
N SER A 269 -1.49 -14.54 9.35
CA SER A 269 -1.03 -15.87 8.95
C SER A 269 0.52 -15.95 8.88
N HIS A 270 1.16 -14.81 8.61
CA HIS A 270 2.60 -14.66 8.73
C HIS A 270 2.90 -14.22 10.17
N GLN A 271 3.91 -14.79 10.80
CA GLN A 271 4.28 -14.40 12.16
C GLN A 271 4.26 -12.87 12.34
N PRO A 272 3.60 -12.31 13.36
CA PRO A 272 3.33 -10.86 13.47
C PRO A 272 4.56 -9.94 13.39
N ARG A 273 5.75 -10.48 13.67
CA ARG A 273 7.03 -9.76 13.60
C ARG A 273 7.79 -9.95 12.29
N ASN A 274 7.27 -10.73 11.36
CA ASN A 274 7.94 -10.97 10.08
C ASN A 274 7.77 -9.73 9.16
N ALA A 275 8.86 -9.30 8.54
CA ALA A 275 8.86 -8.23 7.55
C ALA A 275 7.89 -8.47 6.37
N MET A 276 7.58 -9.74 6.06
CA MET A 276 6.63 -10.13 5.02
C MET A 276 5.16 -9.80 5.36
N SER A 277 4.82 -9.71 6.66
CA SER A 277 3.45 -9.38 7.10
C SER A 277 3.14 -7.88 7.05
N LEU A 278 4.17 -7.02 7.11
CA LEU A 278 4.00 -5.57 7.21
C LEU A 278 3.22 -4.93 6.04
N PRO A 279 3.49 -5.24 4.76
CA PRO A 279 2.74 -4.66 3.65
C PRO A 279 1.25 -4.98 3.72
N TRP A 280 0.89 -6.24 3.99
CA TRP A 280 -0.49 -6.69 4.14
C TRP A 280 -1.21 -5.96 5.28
N ARG A 281 -0.54 -5.88 6.43
CA ARG A 281 -1.10 -5.20 7.61
C ARG A 281 -1.30 -3.70 7.37
N THR A 282 -0.32 -3.04 6.76
CA THR A 282 -0.41 -1.60 6.49
C THR A 282 -1.51 -1.31 5.48
N CYS A 283 -1.59 -2.06 4.37
CA CYS A 283 -2.68 -1.90 3.40
C CYS A 283 -4.05 -2.20 4.04
N GLY A 284 -4.16 -3.26 4.82
CA GLY A 284 -5.40 -3.61 5.53
C GLY A 284 -5.86 -2.52 6.50
N VAL A 285 -4.95 -1.96 7.28
CA VAL A 285 -5.25 -0.84 8.21
C VAL A 285 -5.69 0.40 7.45
N ILE A 286 -4.96 0.78 6.40
CA ILE A 286 -5.29 1.97 5.60
C ILE A 286 -6.65 1.79 4.92
N MET A 287 -6.91 0.65 4.28
CA MET A 287 -8.18 0.41 3.61
C MET A 287 -9.36 0.43 4.58
N THR A 288 -9.28 -0.35 5.65
CA THR A 288 -10.36 -0.40 6.66
C THR A 288 -10.60 0.98 7.26
N GLY A 289 -9.53 1.68 7.66
CA GLY A 289 -9.64 2.99 8.29
C GLY A 289 -10.18 4.06 7.35
N SER A 290 -9.72 4.09 6.09
CA SER A 290 -10.19 5.08 5.11
C SER A 290 -11.65 4.87 4.70
N CYS A 291 -12.11 3.61 4.63
CA CYS A 291 -13.50 3.30 4.27
C CYS A 291 -14.49 3.52 5.41
N LEU A 292 -14.08 3.25 6.66
CA LEU A 292 -14.93 3.52 7.82
C LEU A 292 -15.22 5.01 8.01
N LEU A 293 -14.33 5.88 7.55
CA LEU A 293 -14.48 7.32 7.68
C LEU A 293 -15.70 7.85 6.91
N PRO A 294 -15.85 7.66 5.59
CA PRO A 294 -17.07 8.05 4.88
C PRO A 294 -18.30 7.25 5.34
N LEU A 295 -18.19 5.97 5.66
CA LEU A 295 -19.30 5.17 6.21
C LEU A 295 -19.81 5.68 7.57
N SER A 296 -19.09 6.56 8.23
CA SER A 296 -19.55 7.16 9.48
C SER A 296 -20.52 8.33 9.30
N PHE A 297 -20.71 8.85 8.07
CA PHE A 297 -21.64 9.94 7.78
C PHE A 297 -23.00 9.40 7.35
N TYR A 298 -24.06 10.06 7.82
CA TYR A 298 -25.42 9.71 7.48
C TYR A 298 -25.70 9.84 5.96
N ASP A 299 -25.22 10.90 5.34
CA ASP A 299 -25.43 11.20 3.92
C ASP A 299 -24.82 10.11 3.02
N SER A 300 -23.70 9.50 3.42
CA SER A 300 -23.11 8.38 2.69
C SER A 300 -24.03 7.15 2.57
N HIS A 301 -25.03 7.05 3.41
CA HIS A 301 -26.05 6.00 3.37
C HIS A 301 -27.38 6.55 2.79
N ALA A 302 -27.76 7.76 3.18
CA ALA A 302 -29.03 8.38 2.79
C ALA A 302 -29.11 8.69 1.30
N ASP A 303 -28.03 9.22 0.70
CA ASP A 303 -27.98 9.52 -0.73
C ASP A 303 -28.23 8.31 -1.62
N LEU A 304 -27.78 7.13 -1.16
CA LEU A 304 -27.99 5.86 -1.85
C LEU A 304 -29.45 5.35 -1.74
N LEU A 305 -30.22 5.84 -0.78
CA LEU A 305 -31.63 5.47 -0.54
C LEU A 305 -32.59 6.44 -1.20
N GLY A 306 -32.15 7.67 -1.53
CA GLY A 306 -32.96 8.73 -2.14
C GLY A 306 -33.41 8.44 -3.57
N GLU A 307 -32.72 7.58 -4.30
CA GLU A 307 -33.16 7.05 -5.57
C GLU A 307 -34.07 5.84 -5.33
N SER A 308 -35.32 5.89 -5.77
CA SER A 308 -36.29 4.79 -5.69
C SER A 308 -35.85 3.61 -6.56
N VAL A 309 -34.83 2.92 -6.11
CA VAL A 309 -34.25 1.79 -6.82
C VAL A 309 -34.89 0.50 -6.32
N GLU A 310 -35.62 -0.15 -7.19
CA GLU A 310 -36.05 -1.53 -6.93
C GLU A 310 -34.86 -2.38 -6.51
N VAL A 311 -35.03 -3.22 -5.46
CA VAL A 311 -34.00 -4.16 -5.03
C VAL A 311 -33.66 -5.08 -6.20
N THR A 312 -32.64 -4.74 -6.95
CA THR A 312 -32.24 -5.49 -8.13
C THR A 312 -31.39 -6.68 -7.76
N GLN A 313 -31.36 -7.69 -8.64
CA GLN A 313 -30.47 -8.85 -8.46
C GLN A 313 -29.02 -8.44 -8.22
N GLY A 314 -28.56 -7.32 -8.82
CA GLY A 314 -27.19 -6.82 -8.63
C GLY A 314 -26.85 -6.42 -7.20
N MET A 315 -27.80 -5.83 -6.47
CA MET A 315 -27.62 -5.46 -5.06
C MET A 315 -27.51 -6.70 -4.16
N LEU A 316 -28.31 -7.73 -4.46
CA LEU A 316 -28.21 -9.02 -3.77
C LEU A 316 -26.85 -9.67 -4.03
N TRP A 317 -26.34 -9.62 -5.27
CA TRP A 317 -25.01 -10.13 -5.61
C TRP A 317 -23.89 -9.43 -4.84
N GLN A 318 -23.98 -8.12 -4.61
CA GLN A 318 -23.02 -7.40 -3.78
C GLN A 318 -23.02 -7.91 -2.33
N ALA A 319 -24.18 -7.98 -1.70
CA ALA A 319 -24.31 -8.48 -0.33
C ALA A 319 -23.80 -9.93 -0.22
N VAL A 320 -24.14 -10.79 -1.19
CA VAL A 320 -23.65 -12.16 -1.27
C VAL A 320 -22.13 -12.20 -1.44
N SER A 321 -21.53 -11.33 -2.28
CA SER A 321 -20.08 -11.29 -2.47
C SER A 321 -19.34 -10.93 -1.20
N ILE A 322 -19.83 -9.96 -0.41
CA ILE A 322 -19.27 -9.60 0.90
C ILE A 322 -19.41 -10.76 1.89
N LEU A 323 -20.56 -11.44 1.91
CA LEU A 323 -20.78 -12.58 2.77
C LEU A 323 -19.84 -13.74 2.42
N VAL A 324 -19.70 -14.06 1.14
CA VAL A 324 -18.76 -15.09 0.65
C VAL A 324 -17.31 -14.72 1.03
N LEU A 325 -16.91 -13.46 0.81
CA LEU A 325 -15.59 -12.98 1.21
C LEU A 325 -15.35 -13.15 2.73
N THR A 326 -16.36 -12.84 3.54
CA THR A 326 -16.33 -13.03 5.00
C THR A 326 -16.19 -14.51 5.39
N CYS A 327 -16.97 -15.39 4.76
CA CYS A 327 -16.88 -16.84 4.99
C CYS A 327 -15.52 -17.40 4.56
N CYS A 328 -15.02 -17.00 3.40
CA CYS A 328 -13.69 -17.40 2.92
C CYS A 328 -12.57 -16.91 3.86
N ALA A 329 -12.66 -15.67 4.33
CA ALA A 329 -11.70 -15.09 5.27
C ALA A 329 -11.71 -15.84 6.61
N PHE A 330 -12.91 -16.17 7.12
CA PHE A 330 -13.05 -16.98 8.34
C PHE A 330 -12.46 -18.37 8.16
N ALA A 331 -12.80 -19.07 7.08
CA ALA A 331 -12.28 -20.39 6.77
C ALA A 331 -10.74 -20.40 6.64
N ALA A 332 -10.18 -19.39 5.94
CA ALA A 332 -8.74 -19.22 5.81
C ALA A 332 -8.07 -18.97 7.16
N ALA A 333 -8.60 -18.05 7.96
CA ALA A 333 -8.05 -17.73 9.29
C ALA A 333 -8.12 -18.95 10.23
N PHE A 334 -9.21 -19.69 10.20
CA PHE A 334 -9.36 -20.94 10.96
C PHE A 334 -8.36 -22.01 10.49
N ARG A 335 -8.24 -22.23 9.19
CA ARG A 335 -7.29 -23.21 8.59
C ARG A 335 -5.84 -22.90 8.95
N TRP A 336 -5.45 -21.62 8.97
CA TRP A 336 -4.10 -21.19 9.31
C TRP A 336 -3.81 -21.20 10.81
N SER A 337 -4.83 -21.23 11.66
CA SER A 337 -4.67 -21.20 13.12
C SER A 337 -4.10 -22.49 13.70
N ALA A 338 -4.22 -23.61 12.99
CA ALA A 338 -3.87 -24.96 13.47
C ALA A 338 -4.57 -25.40 14.78
N TYR A 339 -5.62 -24.68 15.21
CA TYR A 339 -6.39 -25.01 16.41
C TYR A 339 -7.71 -25.72 16.05
N ALA A 340 -8.24 -26.52 16.98
CA ALA A 340 -9.62 -26.99 16.90
C ALA A 340 -10.61 -25.82 17.05
N PHE A 341 -11.80 -25.94 16.47
CA PHE A 341 -12.77 -24.85 16.43
C PHE A 341 -13.07 -24.18 17.78
N PRO A 342 -13.33 -24.93 18.88
CA PRO A 342 -13.58 -24.30 20.18
C PRO A 342 -12.37 -23.57 20.73
N ASP A 343 -11.16 -24.07 20.46
CA ASP A 343 -9.90 -23.42 20.88
C ASP A 343 -9.59 -22.21 20.03
N TYR A 344 -9.93 -22.23 18.75
CA TYR A 344 -9.83 -21.07 17.87
C TYR A 344 -10.66 -19.89 18.43
N LEU A 345 -11.90 -20.11 18.76
CA LEU A 345 -12.78 -19.09 19.33
C LEU A 345 -12.25 -18.49 20.65
N ARG A 346 -11.64 -19.34 21.48
CA ARG A 346 -11.14 -18.91 22.81
C ARG A 346 -9.78 -18.23 22.74
N ARG A 347 -8.87 -18.68 21.88
CA ARG A 347 -7.47 -18.26 21.88
C ARG A 347 -7.14 -17.24 20.80
N GLN A 348 -7.81 -17.27 19.66
CA GLN A 348 -7.54 -16.42 18.50
C GLN A 348 -8.38 -15.13 18.53
N ARG A 349 -8.17 -14.29 19.54
CA ARG A 349 -8.97 -13.05 19.74
C ARG A 349 -8.87 -12.07 18.58
N PHE A 350 -7.67 -11.90 17.97
CA PHE A 350 -7.47 -10.97 16.86
C PHE A 350 -8.12 -11.40 15.55
N PRO A 351 -7.83 -12.62 15.03
CA PRO A 351 -8.55 -13.11 13.86
C PRO A 351 -10.06 -13.09 14.06
N MET A 352 -10.53 -13.43 15.25
CA MET A 352 -11.94 -13.41 15.60
C MET A 352 -12.53 -12.00 15.52
N ALA A 353 -11.85 -10.99 16.05
CA ALA A 353 -12.31 -9.61 15.99
C ALA A 353 -12.39 -9.10 14.53
N ILE A 354 -11.43 -9.48 13.68
CA ILE A 354 -11.44 -9.11 12.26
C ILE A 354 -12.59 -9.82 11.53
N ASN A 355 -12.79 -11.12 11.78
CA ASN A 355 -13.91 -11.84 11.20
C ASN A 355 -15.27 -11.25 11.63
N LEU A 356 -15.39 -10.84 12.89
CA LEU A 356 -16.59 -10.16 13.40
C LEU A 356 -16.81 -8.82 12.69
N LEU A 357 -15.73 -8.04 12.48
CA LEU A 357 -15.79 -6.79 11.72
C LEU A 357 -16.32 -7.05 10.29
N MET A 358 -15.77 -8.03 9.59
CA MET A 358 -16.21 -8.38 8.24
C MET A 358 -17.67 -8.85 8.21
N ALA A 359 -18.07 -9.66 9.18
CA ALA A 359 -19.47 -10.10 9.31
C ALA A 359 -20.41 -8.91 9.56
N LEU A 360 -19.99 -7.95 10.40
CA LEU A 360 -20.75 -6.74 10.66
C LEU A 360 -20.87 -5.87 9.40
N MET A 361 -19.79 -5.71 8.61
CA MET A 361 -19.86 -5.02 7.32
C MET A 361 -20.83 -5.69 6.35
N ALA A 362 -20.84 -7.03 6.28
CA ALA A 362 -21.81 -7.78 5.48
C ALA A 362 -23.25 -7.55 5.93
N LEU A 363 -23.50 -7.60 7.24
CA LEU A 363 -24.82 -7.34 7.82
C LEU A 363 -25.29 -5.92 7.55
N MET A 364 -24.41 -4.91 7.71
CA MET A 364 -24.75 -3.52 7.43
C MET A 364 -25.06 -3.29 5.95
N ALA A 365 -24.32 -3.91 5.02
CA ALA A 365 -24.61 -3.83 3.60
C ALA A 365 -25.95 -4.45 3.24
N CYS A 366 -26.30 -5.59 3.86
CA CYS A 366 -27.61 -6.22 3.68
C CYS A 366 -28.72 -5.35 4.28
N TRP A 367 -28.54 -4.84 5.48
CA TRP A 367 -29.53 -4.02 6.18
C TRP A 367 -29.85 -2.75 5.43
N GLU A 368 -28.82 -2.01 5.03
CA GLU A 368 -28.94 -0.77 4.25
C GLU A 368 -29.86 -0.97 3.03
N ARG A 369 -29.75 -2.10 2.35
CA ARG A 369 -30.49 -2.39 1.12
C ARG A 369 -31.88 -2.99 1.35
N LEU A 370 -32.02 -3.90 2.31
CA LEU A 370 -33.29 -4.58 2.57
C LEU A 370 -34.26 -3.73 3.38
N ALA A 371 -33.76 -2.99 4.36
CA ALA A 371 -34.57 -2.14 5.22
C ALA A 371 -34.76 -0.72 4.66
N ALA A 372 -33.98 -0.33 3.65
CA ALA A 372 -33.94 1.05 3.12
C ALA A 372 -33.75 2.09 4.23
N GLU A 373 -32.85 1.82 5.16
CA GLU A 373 -32.63 2.62 6.35
C GLU A 373 -31.15 3.00 6.49
N ALA A 374 -30.87 4.29 6.68
CA ALA A 374 -29.51 4.81 6.80
C ALA A 374 -29.01 4.95 8.25
N LEU A 375 -29.93 5.10 9.22
CA LEU A 375 -29.55 5.45 10.60
C LEU A 375 -28.74 4.33 11.27
N LEU A 376 -29.20 3.09 11.20
CA LEU A 376 -28.55 1.95 11.84
C LEU A 376 -27.16 1.68 11.26
N PRO A 377 -26.95 1.61 9.93
CA PRO A 377 -25.63 1.50 9.34
C PRO A 377 -24.67 2.63 9.75
N THR A 378 -25.16 3.88 9.84
CA THR A 378 -24.38 5.03 10.29
C THR A 378 -23.91 4.86 11.73
N LEU A 379 -24.83 4.51 12.65
CA LEU A 379 -24.49 4.31 14.07
C LEU A 379 -23.49 3.18 14.27
N LEU A 380 -23.72 2.05 13.59
CA LEU A 380 -22.82 0.90 13.66
C LEU A 380 -21.44 1.22 13.05
N SER A 381 -21.39 1.94 11.94
CA SER A 381 -20.11 2.38 11.34
C SER A 381 -19.30 3.28 12.28
N ASN A 382 -19.96 4.18 12.99
CA ASN A 382 -19.31 5.01 14.03
C ASN A 382 -18.78 4.15 15.18
N ALA A 383 -19.56 3.19 15.67
CA ALA A 383 -19.12 2.28 16.72
C ALA A 383 -17.92 1.43 16.27
N VAL A 384 -17.95 0.91 15.05
CA VAL A 384 -16.84 0.13 14.46
C VAL A 384 -15.60 1.00 14.26
N MET A 385 -15.76 2.25 13.81
CA MET A 385 -14.65 3.19 13.64
C MET A 385 -13.95 3.47 14.97
N LEU A 386 -14.72 3.70 16.04
CA LEU A 386 -14.18 3.89 17.38
C LEU A 386 -13.46 2.62 17.89
N PHE A 387 -14.09 1.46 17.71
CA PHE A 387 -13.49 0.18 18.06
C PHE A 387 -12.18 -0.07 17.30
N PHE A 388 -12.11 0.28 16.02
CA PHE A 388 -10.92 0.14 15.19
C PHE A 388 -9.77 1.04 15.69
N GLY A 389 -10.08 2.29 16.11
CA GLY A 389 -9.11 3.18 16.74
C GLY A 389 -8.55 2.61 18.05
N ILE A 390 -9.42 2.11 18.92
CA ILE A 390 -9.03 1.45 20.19
C ILE A 390 -8.18 0.20 19.90
N TRP A 391 -8.57 -0.60 18.91
CA TRP A 391 -7.80 -1.77 18.52
C TRP A 391 -6.38 -1.42 18.06
N LEU A 392 -6.20 -0.34 17.29
CA LEU A 392 -4.87 0.14 16.87
C LEU A 392 -4.03 0.59 18.07
N LEU A 393 -4.65 1.27 19.06
CA LEU A 393 -3.98 1.66 20.31
C LEU A 393 -3.49 0.43 21.06
N LEU A 394 -4.37 -0.55 21.29
CA LEU A 394 -4.03 -1.80 21.98
C LEU A 394 -2.97 -2.61 21.24
N LEU A 395 -3.02 -2.61 19.90
CA LEU A 395 -2.01 -3.27 19.06
C LEU A 395 -0.64 -2.62 19.26
N GLY A 396 -0.59 -1.27 19.26
CA GLY A 396 0.65 -0.52 19.50
C GLY A 396 1.25 -0.80 20.88
N ILE A 397 0.42 -0.90 21.90
CA ILE A 397 0.83 -1.22 23.29
C ILE A 397 1.40 -2.63 23.36
N ARG A 398 0.70 -3.63 22.82
CA ARG A 398 1.11 -5.05 22.87
C ARG A 398 2.37 -5.36 22.08
N GLU A 399 2.56 -4.68 20.96
CA GLU A 399 3.73 -4.88 20.12
C GLU A 399 4.91 -3.98 20.50
N GLU A 400 4.72 -3.10 21.50
CA GLU A 400 5.70 -2.07 21.90
C GLU A 400 6.16 -1.20 20.71
N ARG A 401 5.26 -0.94 19.77
CA ARG A 401 5.53 -0.18 18.54
C ARG A 401 4.81 1.16 18.57
N GLY A 402 5.57 2.24 18.48
CA GLY A 402 5.01 3.59 18.45
C GLY A 402 4.13 3.91 17.24
N ARG A 403 4.41 3.30 16.06
CA ARG A 403 3.65 3.58 14.84
C ARG A 403 2.17 3.17 14.90
N PRO A 404 1.79 1.91 15.25
CA PRO A 404 0.38 1.55 15.40
C PRO A 404 -0.31 2.36 16.50
N PHE A 405 0.39 2.63 17.59
CA PHE A 405 -0.14 3.47 18.67
C PHE A 405 -0.45 4.89 18.20
N ALA A 406 0.51 5.55 17.54
CA ALA A 406 0.31 6.89 16.97
C ALA A 406 -0.82 6.92 15.96
N ALA A 407 -0.93 5.88 15.10
CA ALA A 407 -2.02 5.74 14.15
C ALA A 407 -3.38 5.64 14.85
N GLY A 408 -3.47 4.88 15.94
CA GLY A 408 -4.69 4.79 16.75
C GLY A 408 -5.08 6.11 17.40
N VAL A 409 -4.11 6.83 17.97
CA VAL A 409 -4.33 8.18 18.55
C VAL A 409 -4.85 9.13 17.47
N LEU A 410 -4.14 9.22 16.34
CA LEU A 410 -4.54 10.09 15.23
C LEU A 410 -5.91 9.73 14.68
N TYR A 411 -6.24 8.45 14.60
CA TYR A 411 -7.53 7.99 14.09
C TYR A 411 -8.69 8.37 15.02
N VAL A 412 -8.53 8.20 16.33
CA VAL A 412 -9.53 8.62 17.32
C VAL A 412 -9.69 10.15 17.31
N LEU A 413 -8.59 10.90 17.24
CA LEU A 413 -8.64 12.35 17.14
C LEU A 413 -9.32 12.82 15.86
N LEU A 414 -9.00 12.20 14.73
CA LEU A 414 -9.63 12.50 13.45
C LEU A 414 -11.14 12.25 13.49
N TRP A 415 -11.56 11.10 14.04
CA TRP A 415 -12.97 10.80 14.25
C TRP A 415 -13.64 11.86 15.12
N THR A 416 -13.01 12.26 16.22
CA THR A 416 -13.54 13.28 17.14
C THR A 416 -13.72 14.63 16.44
N ILE A 417 -12.70 15.07 15.66
CA ILE A 417 -12.76 16.35 14.93
C ILE A 417 -13.87 16.31 13.88
N ILE A 418 -13.96 15.24 13.12
CA ILE A 418 -14.97 15.09 12.07
C ILE A 418 -16.37 15.11 12.68
N ARG A 419 -16.60 14.36 13.76
CA ARG A 419 -17.89 14.36 14.46
C ARG A 419 -18.22 15.71 15.09
N TYR A 420 -17.21 16.42 15.56
CA TYR A 420 -17.40 17.78 16.06
C TYR A 420 -17.90 18.71 14.95
N VAL A 421 -17.28 18.67 13.78
CA VAL A 421 -17.69 19.51 12.64
C VAL A 421 -19.10 19.14 12.16
N ASP A 422 -19.41 17.86 12.06
CA ASP A 422 -20.70 17.33 11.61
C ASP A 422 -21.84 17.72 12.58
N LEU A 423 -21.65 17.54 13.87
CA LEU A 423 -22.65 17.87 14.90
C LEU A 423 -22.85 19.38 15.12
N PHE A 424 -21.81 20.18 14.88
CA PHE A 424 -21.91 21.65 15.00
C PHE A 424 -22.67 22.28 13.84
N GLY A 425 -22.70 21.62 12.68
CA GLY A 425 -23.45 22.08 11.50
C GLY A 425 -24.96 21.96 11.65
N GLU A 426 -25.45 20.99 12.41
CA GLU A 426 -26.87 20.61 12.31
C GLU A 426 -27.74 20.68 13.58
N ALA A 427 -27.33 20.61 14.79
CA ALA A 427 -28.22 20.70 15.96
C ALA A 427 -27.69 20.15 17.30
N GLY A 428 -26.53 19.56 17.35
CA GLY A 428 -25.99 18.93 18.58
C GLY A 428 -25.54 19.92 19.66
N GLY A 429 -25.31 21.16 19.32
CA GLY A 429 -24.88 22.24 20.20
C GLY A 429 -23.61 21.91 21.00
N MET A 430 -23.25 22.76 21.94
CA MET A 430 -22.08 22.59 22.82
C MET A 430 -22.12 21.31 23.68
N LEU A 431 -23.28 20.77 23.97
CA LEU A 431 -23.44 19.59 24.83
C LEU A 431 -22.99 18.32 24.12
N GLY A 432 -23.35 18.14 22.82
CA GLY A 432 -22.89 17.02 22.01
C GLY A 432 -21.38 17.05 21.78
N ALA A 433 -20.84 18.24 21.49
CA ALA A 433 -19.40 18.44 21.35
C ALA A 433 -18.65 18.10 22.66
N SER A 434 -19.14 18.54 23.78
CA SER A 434 -18.53 18.24 25.09
C SER A 434 -18.50 16.75 25.39
N ALA A 435 -19.61 16.05 25.16
CA ALA A 435 -19.70 14.58 25.33
C ALA A 435 -18.68 13.86 24.45
N LEU A 436 -18.49 14.33 23.22
CA LEU A 436 -17.56 13.75 22.25
C LEU A 436 -16.09 13.95 22.66
N PHE A 437 -15.75 15.15 23.15
CA PHE A 437 -14.41 15.40 23.69
C PHE A 437 -14.14 14.61 24.97
N PHE A 438 -15.13 14.45 25.86
CA PHE A 438 -14.98 13.63 27.05
C PHE A 438 -14.78 12.14 26.70
N THR A 439 -15.52 11.60 25.74
CA THR A 439 -15.34 10.20 25.31
C THR A 439 -13.97 9.98 24.67
N ALA A 440 -13.54 10.84 23.75
CA ALA A 440 -12.23 10.74 23.12
C ALA A 440 -11.10 10.90 24.15
N GLY A 441 -11.19 11.92 25.01
CA GLY A 441 -10.24 12.14 26.10
C GLY A 441 -10.18 10.97 27.08
N GLY A 442 -11.32 10.39 27.44
CA GLY A 442 -11.42 9.20 28.27
C GLY A 442 -10.73 7.98 27.66
N ILE A 443 -10.91 7.75 26.35
CA ILE A 443 -10.26 6.65 25.63
C ILE A 443 -8.74 6.82 25.63
N LEU A 444 -8.25 8.03 25.33
CA LEU A 444 -6.82 8.31 25.31
C LEU A 444 -6.21 8.18 26.70
N PHE A 445 -6.91 8.67 27.75
CA PHE A 445 -6.49 8.54 29.13
C PHE A 445 -6.44 7.08 29.58
N ALA A 446 -7.49 6.31 29.31
CA ALA A 446 -7.55 4.88 29.63
C ALA A 446 -6.44 4.10 28.92
N SER A 447 -6.16 4.43 27.65
CA SER A 447 -5.07 3.83 26.87
C SER A 447 -3.69 4.14 27.45
N ALA A 448 -3.46 5.39 27.89
CA ALA A 448 -2.22 5.80 28.54
C ALA A 448 -2.04 5.13 29.91
N TRP A 449 -3.12 5.05 30.70
CA TRP A 449 -3.10 4.37 32.00
C TRP A 449 -2.86 2.86 31.84
N TYR A 450 -3.52 2.21 30.89
CA TYR A 450 -3.31 0.80 30.55
C TYR A 450 -1.86 0.54 30.13
N TRP A 451 -1.27 1.39 29.28
CA TRP A 451 0.13 1.27 28.89
C TRP A 451 1.08 1.36 30.07
N LYS A 452 0.85 2.33 30.96
CA LYS A 452 1.66 2.49 32.18
C LYS A 452 1.65 1.23 33.03
N ASN A 453 0.47 0.66 33.27
CA ASN A 453 0.33 -0.55 34.09
C ASN A 453 0.94 -1.78 33.41
N TYR A 454 0.71 -1.96 32.10
CA TYR A 454 1.31 -3.04 31.32
C TYR A 454 2.85 -3.02 31.38
N ARG A 455 3.47 -1.85 31.27
CA ARG A 455 4.94 -1.72 31.40
C ARG A 455 5.44 -2.05 32.81
N ASN A 456 4.66 -1.81 33.83
CA ASN A 456 5.02 -2.12 35.20
C ASN A 456 4.94 -3.64 35.48
N GLU A 457 3.95 -4.33 34.89
CA GLU A 457 3.81 -5.79 35.01
C GLU A 457 4.90 -6.54 34.23
N VAL A 458 5.36 -6.03 33.09
CA VAL A 458 6.45 -6.64 32.29
C VAL A 458 7.83 -6.41 32.92
N LYS A 459 7.96 -5.39 33.81
CA LYS A 459 9.22 -5.11 34.52
C LYS A 459 9.32 -5.77 35.90
N ALA A 460 8.21 -6.28 36.45
CA ALA A 460 8.16 -7.08 37.65
C ALA A 460 8.28 -8.58 37.32
#